data_b1b37341f3a181aa64c12773e90f8908
#
_entry.id   b1b37341f3a181aa64c12773e90f8908
#
_cell.length_a   1.000
_cell.length_b   1.000
_cell.length_c   1.000
_cell.angle_alpha   90.00
_cell.angle_beta   90.00
_cell.angle_gamma   90.00
#
_symmetry.space_group_name_H-M   'P 1'
#
loop_
_entity.id
_entity.type
_entity.pdbx_description
1 polymer ?
#
loop_
_entity_poly.entity_id
_entity_poly.type
_entity_poly.pdbx_seq_one_letter_code
_entity_poly.pdbx_strand_id
1 'polypeptide(L)'
;MRETWQHAGWTEEGAPWIRYAADDSKRLCERIPDDWNDRLTETWAKLSEPENVAIDGLAADRSWRPSIFLPRWASRIDLDVTTVRVERLQAITEDDARAEGVIGNYDESYNLGRFTDRPFTHAFFVLWDAINGDRAPVESNPWVWVVEFQRADGGAK
;
A
#
# COMPACT_ATOMS: atom_id res chain seq x y z
N MET A 1 -3.65 -5.35 2.24
CA MET A 1 -2.83 -4.37 1.47
C MET A 1 -1.48 -4.25 2.13
N ARG A 2 -0.40 -4.16 1.36
CA ARG A 2 0.95 -3.95 1.92
C ARG A 2 1.42 -2.55 1.56
N GLU A 3 2.14 -1.91 2.46
CA GLU A 3 2.59 -0.53 2.30
C GLU A 3 4.11 -0.46 2.21
N THR A 4 4.63 0.51 1.48
CA THR A 4 6.05 0.86 1.55
C THR A 4 6.37 1.33 2.95
N TRP A 5 7.45 0.83 3.53
CA TRP A 5 7.77 0.97 4.93
C TRP A 5 9.26 1.18 5.18
N GLN A 6 9.57 1.63 6.36
CA GLN A 6 10.93 1.86 6.83
C GLN A 6 11.03 1.44 8.30
N HIS A 7 12.16 0.88 8.67
CA HIS A 7 12.50 0.72 10.06
C HIS A 7 12.84 2.08 10.67
N ALA A 8 12.22 2.45 11.78
CA ALA A 8 12.31 3.80 12.34
C ALA A 8 13.00 3.86 13.71
N GLY A 9 13.51 2.74 14.21
CA GLY A 9 14.22 2.63 15.49
C GLY A 9 13.71 1.48 16.34
N TRP A 10 14.25 1.39 17.54
CA TRP A 10 13.95 0.35 18.52
C TRP A 10 13.59 0.98 19.87
N THR A 11 12.82 0.27 20.69
CA THR A 11 12.69 0.61 22.12
C THR A 11 13.87 0.05 22.90
N GLU A 12 14.01 0.45 24.17
CA GLU A 12 15.02 -0.12 25.08
C GLU A 12 14.81 -1.63 25.29
N GLU A 13 13.56 -2.12 25.18
CA GLU A 13 13.21 -3.52 25.29
C GLU A 13 13.38 -4.30 23.98
N GLY A 14 13.84 -3.64 22.89
CA GLY A 14 14.13 -4.27 21.60
C GLY A 14 12.93 -4.41 20.67
N ALA A 15 11.82 -3.72 20.92
CA ALA A 15 10.69 -3.70 19.99
C ALA A 15 10.90 -2.67 18.85
N PRO A 16 10.66 -3.03 17.58
CA PRO A 16 10.90 -2.13 16.45
C PRO A 16 9.78 -1.12 16.25
N TRP A 17 10.17 0.09 15.87
CA TRP A 17 9.30 1.08 15.26
C TRP A 17 9.27 0.93 13.75
N ILE A 18 8.07 0.86 13.18
CA ILE A 18 7.86 0.84 11.72
C ILE A 18 7.20 2.15 11.30
N ARG A 19 7.76 2.79 10.27
CA ARG A 19 7.22 3.99 9.63
C ARG A 19 6.64 3.62 8.27
N TYR A 20 5.48 4.18 7.95
CA TYR A 20 4.75 3.91 6.71
C TYR A 20 4.81 5.11 5.78
N ALA A 21 5.08 4.86 4.48
CA ALA A 21 5.23 5.94 3.51
C ALA A 21 3.91 6.64 3.16
N ALA A 22 2.78 5.95 3.35
CA ALA A 22 1.48 6.49 2.94
C ALA A 22 1.05 7.75 3.71
N ASP A 23 1.39 7.83 4.99
CA ASP A 23 0.96 8.91 5.89
C ASP A 23 2.03 9.35 6.89
N ASP A 24 3.25 8.85 6.71
CA ASP A 24 4.39 9.13 7.59
C ASP A 24 4.21 8.70 9.06
N SER A 25 3.16 7.93 9.35
CA SER A 25 2.89 7.44 10.69
C SER A 25 3.91 6.41 11.13
N LYS A 26 4.09 6.30 12.46
CA LYS A 26 4.94 5.28 13.09
C LYS A 26 4.08 4.38 13.96
N ARG A 27 4.39 3.08 13.95
CA ARG A 27 3.77 2.09 14.83
C ARG A 27 4.83 1.30 15.55
N LEU A 28 4.65 1.13 16.87
CA LEU A 28 5.42 0.18 17.67
C LEU A 28 4.88 -1.23 17.44
N CYS A 29 5.76 -2.17 17.14
CA CYS A 29 5.41 -3.57 16.94
C CYS A 29 5.87 -4.38 18.16
N GLU A 30 5.00 -4.51 19.16
CA GLU A 30 5.30 -5.18 20.43
C GLU A 30 5.34 -6.71 20.35
N ARG A 31 4.70 -7.29 19.34
CA ARG A 31 4.61 -8.75 19.14
C ARG A 31 5.28 -9.15 17.85
N ILE A 32 6.56 -9.48 17.95
CA ILE A 32 7.34 -10.01 16.85
C ILE A 32 7.39 -11.53 17.01
N PRO A 33 7.10 -12.32 15.96
CA PRO A 33 7.31 -13.77 15.99
C PRO A 33 8.78 -14.12 16.30
N ASP A 34 9.02 -15.20 17.04
CA ASP A 34 10.35 -15.60 17.50
C ASP A 34 11.35 -15.78 16.35
N ASP A 35 10.90 -16.32 15.19
CA ASP A 35 11.72 -16.49 13.99
C ASP A 35 12.18 -15.16 13.38
N TRP A 36 11.47 -14.07 13.64
CA TRP A 36 11.86 -12.72 13.24
C TRP A 36 12.77 -12.03 14.24
N ASN A 37 12.63 -12.38 15.52
CA ASN A 37 13.45 -11.78 16.58
C ASN A 37 14.94 -12.07 16.35
N ASP A 38 15.30 -13.30 15.99
CA ASP A 38 16.67 -13.68 15.65
C ASP A 38 17.22 -12.89 14.45
N ARG A 39 16.42 -12.77 13.38
CA ARG A 39 16.80 -11.99 12.18
C ARG A 39 16.98 -10.51 12.47
N LEU A 40 16.13 -9.94 13.34
CA LEU A 40 16.23 -8.55 13.76
C LEU A 40 17.46 -8.33 14.62
N THR A 41 17.77 -9.27 15.51
CA THR A 41 18.96 -9.23 16.36
C THR A 41 20.24 -9.30 15.54
N GLU A 42 20.30 -10.20 14.54
CA GLU A 42 21.43 -10.27 13.59
C GLU A 42 21.58 -8.99 12.77
N THR A 43 20.44 -8.43 12.32
CA THR A 43 20.45 -7.17 11.58
C THR A 43 20.91 -6.02 12.45
N TRP A 44 20.49 -5.99 13.70
CA TRP A 44 20.96 -5.00 14.67
C TRP A 44 22.46 -5.13 14.93
N ALA A 45 22.96 -6.33 15.15
CA ALA A 45 24.39 -6.54 15.37
C ALA A 45 25.23 -5.96 14.21
N LYS A 46 24.76 -6.12 12.97
CA LYS A 46 25.41 -5.56 11.78
C LYS A 46 25.27 -4.03 11.68
N LEU A 47 24.15 -3.47 12.14
CA LEU A 47 23.88 -2.02 12.10
C LEU A 47 24.53 -1.28 13.27
N SER A 48 24.90 -1.99 14.34
CA SER A 48 25.62 -1.44 15.52
C SER A 48 27.11 -1.25 15.27
N GLU A 49 27.62 -1.61 14.09
CA GLU A 49 28.98 -1.27 13.69
C GLU A 49 29.13 0.27 13.64
N PRO A 50 30.29 0.83 14.07
CA PRO A 50 30.48 2.29 14.24
C PRO A 50 30.17 3.13 13.01
N GLU A 51 30.25 2.55 11.84
CA GLU A 51 30.01 3.17 10.52
C GLU A 51 28.50 3.37 10.22
N ASN A 52 27.62 2.68 10.96
CA ASN A 52 26.19 2.65 10.71
C ASN A 52 25.33 3.30 11.82
N VAL A 53 25.97 3.89 12.84
CA VAL A 53 25.26 4.51 13.98
C VAL A 53 24.57 5.78 13.49
N ALA A 54 23.25 5.83 13.65
CA ALA A 54 22.46 7.04 13.40
C ALA A 54 22.78 8.12 14.46
N ILE A 55 22.56 9.39 14.10
CA ILE A 55 22.91 10.59 14.90
C ILE A 55 22.30 10.57 16.33
N ASP A 56 21.25 9.82 16.55
CA ASP A 56 20.54 9.63 17.82
C ASP A 56 20.93 8.36 18.59
N GLY A 57 22.01 7.68 18.18
CA GLY A 57 22.58 6.52 18.88
C GLY A 57 21.83 5.19 18.63
N LEU A 58 20.76 5.20 17.84
CA LEU A 58 20.00 4.02 17.47
C LEU A 58 20.23 3.73 15.99
N ALA A 59 20.87 2.59 15.69
CA ALA A 59 21.05 2.14 14.33
C ALA A 59 19.69 1.85 13.68
N ALA A 60 19.29 2.68 12.73
CA ALA A 60 18.10 2.47 11.93
C ALA A 60 18.49 2.37 10.47
N ASP A 61 18.20 1.24 9.84
CA ASP A 61 18.21 1.19 8.36
C ASP A 61 17.07 2.07 7.87
N ARG A 62 17.40 3.31 7.50
CA ARG A 62 16.45 4.32 7.03
C ARG A 62 16.04 4.15 5.57
N SER A 63 16.43 3.06 4.92
CA SER A 63 16.03 2.79 3.55
C SER A 63 14.53 2.45 3.48
N TRP A 64 13.83 3.08 2.54
CA TRP A 64 12.46 2.72 2.22
C TRP A 64 12.43 1.35 1.55
N ARG A 65 11.62 0.44 2.09
CA ARG A 65 11.47 -0.91 1.58
C ARG A 65 10.16 -1.05 0.83
N PRO A 66 10.16 -1.69 -0.35
CA PRO A 66 8.93 -1.98 -1.08
C PRO A 66 7.93 -2.77 -0.22
N SER A 67 6.66 -2.52 -0.46
CA SER A 67 5.55 -3.12 0.27
C SER A 67 5.53 -4.65 0.29
N ILE A 68 6.12 -5.30 -0.72
CA ILE A 68 6.23 -6.76 -0.80
C ILE A 68 7.04 -7.36 0.35
N PHE A 69 7.97 -6.60 0.92
CA PHE A 69 8.82 -7.03 2.04
C PHE A 69 8.26 -6.64 3.40
N LEU A 70 7.07 -6.01 3.47
CA LEU A 70 6.44 -5.71 4.76
C LEU A 70 6.04 -7.01 5.45
N PRO A 71 6.58 -7.30 6.63
CA PRO A 71 6.19 -8.48 7.39
C PRO A 71 4.72 -8.41 7.80
N ARG A 72 4.06 -9.56 7.94
CA ARG A 72 2.65 -9.59 8.33
C ARG A 72 2.41 -8.96 9.71
N TRP A 73 3.30 -9.18 10.65
CA TRP A 73 3.21 -8.60 12.00
C TRP A 73 3.32 -7.06 12.01
N ALA A 74 3.93 -6.47 10.97
CA ALA A 74 4.01 -5.02 10.79
C ALA A 74 2.85 -4.47 9.94
N SER A 75 1.99 -5.32 9.37
CA SER A 75 0.81 -4.86 8.63
C SER A 75 -0.20 -4.23 9.59
N ARG A 76 -0.69 -3.04 9.24
CA ARG A 76 -1.72 -2.34 10.00
C ARG A 76 -3.11 -2.43 9.36
N ILE A 77 -3.18 -3.04 8.18
CA ILE A 77 -4.42 -3.22 7.42
C ILE A 77 -4.53 -4.69 7.05
N ASP A 78 -5.49 -5.37 7.64
CA ASP A 78 -5.92 -6.70 7.25
C ASP A 78 -7.23 -6.58 6.48
N LEU A 79 -7.32 -7.27 5.34
CA LEU A 79 -8.47 -7.24 4.45
C LEU A 79 -8.97 -8.68 4.24
N ASP A 80 -10.27 -8.85 4.39
CA ASP A 80 -10.96 -10.09 4.01
C ASP A 80 -11.49 -9.94 2.59
N VAL A 81 -11.07 -10.82 1.70
CA VAL A 81 -11.58 -10.86 0.33
C VAL A 81 -12.98 -11.49 0.37
N THR A 82 -13.97 -10.73 -0.08
CA THR A 82 -15.38 -11.16 -0.09
C THR A 82 -15.80 -11.76 -1.42
N THR A 83 -15.28 -11.22 -2.53
CA THR A 83 -15.64 -11.66 -3.88
C THR A 83 -14.44 -11.56 -4.81
N VAL A 84 -14.32 -12.51 -5.73
CA VAL A 84 -13.38 -12.44 -6.85
C VAL A 84 -14.14 -12.83 -8.12
N ARG A 85 -14.12 -11.95 -9.13
CA ARG A 85 -14.77 -12.19 -10.42
C ARG A 85 -13.90 -11.68 -11.57
N VAL A 86 -14.21 -12.12 -12.78
CA VAL A 86 -13.51 -11.68 -14.00
C VAL A 86 -14.51 -10.89 -14.84
N GLU A 87 -14.14 -9.68 -15.21
CA GLU A 87 -14.98 -8.78 -16.01
C GLU A 87 -14.17 -8.06 -17.09
N ARG A 88 -14.86 -7.44 -18.04
CA ARG A 88 -14.24 -6.50 -18.95
C ARG A 88 -14.00 -5.18 -18.25
N LEU A 89 -12.85 -4.55 -18.48
CA LEU A 89 -12.48 -3.27 -17.86
C LEU A 89 -13.58 -2.19 -18.04
N GLN A 90 -14.16 -2.11 -19.24
CA GLN A 90 -15.18 -1.10 -19.54
C GLN A 90 -16.56 -1.43 -18.92
N ALA A 91 -16.74 -2.60 -18.30
CA ALA A 91 -17.96 -2.96 -17.58
C ALA A 91 -18.03 -2.32 -16.18
N ILE A 92 -16.95 -1.67 -15.73
CA ILE A 92 -16.92 -1.00 -14.43
C ILE A 92 -18.09 -0.03 -14.28
N THR A 93 -18.76 -0.10 -13.12
CA THR A 93 -19.85 0.83 -12.79
C THR A 93 -19.30 2.12 -12.17
N GLU A 94 -20.17 3.14 -12.09
CA GLU A 94 -19.81 4.40 -11.44
C GLU A 94 -19.52 4.22 -9.94
N ASP A 95 -20.26 3.33 -9.30
CA ASP A 95 -20.06 3.01 -7.87
C ASP A 95 -18.79 2.21 -7.65
N ASP A 96 -18.44 1.25 -8.53
CA ASP A 96 -17.19 0.50 -8.47
C ASP A 96 -16.01 1.46 -8.68
N ALA A 97 -16.07 2.34 -9.67
CA ALA A 97 -15.03 3.32 -9.92
C ALA A 97 -14.82 4.27 -8.72
N ARG A 98 -15.90 4.65 -8.04
CA ARG A 98 -15.82 5.42 -6.79
C ARG A 98 -15.18 4.60 -5.66
N ALA A 99 -15.49 3.32 -5.56
CA ALA A 99 -14.93 2.41 -4.56
C ALA A 99 -13.42 2.19 -4.76
N GLU A 100 -12.92 2.27 -6.00
CA GLU A 100 -11.48 2.26 -6.31
C GLU A 100 -10.74 3.51 -5.78
N GLY A 101 -11.48 4.49 -5.22
CA GLY A 101 -10.90 5.66 -4.58
C GLY A 101 -10.49 6.76 -5.54
N VAL A 102 -10.89 6.68 -6.81
CA VAL A 102 -10.65 7.79 -7.74
C VAL A 102 -11.47 9.01 -7.32
N ILE A 103 -10.85 10.17 -7.41
CA ILE A 103 -11.53 11.43 -7.13
C ILE A 103 -12.19 11.86 -8.44
N GLY A 104 -13.52 11.89 -8.45
CA GLY A 104 -14.29 12.40 -9.58
C GLY A 104 -14.18 13.93 -9.70
N ASN A 105 -12.94 14.44 -9.79
CA ASN A 105 -12.71 15.84 -10.01
C ASN A 105 -13.02 16.17 -11.47
N TYR A 106 -14.03 16.94 -11.64
CA TYR A 106 -14.34 17.61 -12.89
C TYR A 106 -13.31 18.71 -13.12
N ASP A 107 -12.23 18.38 -13.80
CA ASP A 107 -11.31 19.38 -14.32
C ASP A 107 -11.80 19.75 -15.73
N GLU A 108 -12.36 20.95 -15.87
CA GLU A 108 -12.81 21.51 -17.15
C GLU A 108 -11.70 21.57 -18.20
N SER A 109 -10.42 21.48 -17.79
CA SER A 109 -9.26 21.54 -18.68
C SER A 109 -9.09 20.29 -19.57
N TYR A 110 -9.67 19.17 -19.20
CA TYR A 110 -9.70 17.94 -20.00
C TYR A 110 -11.04 17.83 -20.76
N ASN A 111 -11.31 18.64 -21.72
CA ASN A 111 -12.38 18.61 -22.74
C ASN A 111 -13.26 17.33 -22.76
N LEU A 112 -13.97 17.06 -21.66
CA LEU A 112 -14.62 15.80 -21.29
C LEU A 112 -16.10 15.73 -21.71
N GLY A 113 -16.50 16.48 -22.72
CA GLY A 113 -17.88 16.54 -23.21
C GLY A 113 -18.54 15.20 -23.58
N ARG A 114 -17.80 14.08 -23.43
CA ARG A 114 -18.31 12.73 -23.74
C ARG A 114 -18.73 11.89 -22.52
N PHE A 115 -18.37 12.31 -21.30
CA PHE A 115 -18.53 11.47 -20.08
C PHE A 115 -19.06 12.24 -18.88
N THR A 116 -19.80 13.31 -19.10
CA THR A 116 -20.33 14.18 -18.04
C THR A 116 -21.28 13.50 -17.07
N ASP A 117 -21.88 12.39 -17.49
CA ASP A 117 -22.80 11.57 -16.70
C ASP A 117 -22.12 10.46 -15.87
N ARG A 118 -20.80 10.22 -16.12
CA ARG A 118 -20.02 9.17 -15.45
C ARG A 118 -18.62 9.65 -15.01
N PRO A 119 -18.55 10.62 -14.08
CA PRO A 119 -17.29 11.27 -13.72
C PRO A 119 -16.26 10.35 -13.07
N PHE A 120 -16.69 9.39 -12.23
CA PHE A 120 -15.76 8.46 -11.57
C PHE A 120 -15.24 7.40 -12.54
N THR A 121 -16.09 6.83 -13.37
CA THR A 121 -15.67 5.88 -14.42
C THR A 121 -14.65 6.52 -15.36
N HIS A 122 -14.88 7.78 -15.74
CA HIS A 122 -13.94 8.50 -16.58
C HIS A 122 -12.59 8.73 -15.87
N ALA A 123 -12.61 9.22 -14.62
CA ALA A 123 -11.40 9.41 -13.84
C ALA A 123 -10.62 8.09 -13.65
N PHE A 124 -11.33 6.99 -13.46
CA PHE A 124 -10.75 5.66 -13.39
C PHE A 124 -10.06 5.27 -14.71
N PHE A 125 -10.67 5.49 -15.86
CA PHE A 125 -10.07 5.17 -17.14
C PHE A 125 -8.83 6.00 -17.44
N VAL A 126 -8.82 7.28 -17.09
CA VAL A 126 -7.64 8.14 -17.20
C VAL A 126 -6.50 7.60 -16.33
N LEU A 127 -6.80 7.24 -15.09
CA LEU A 127 -5.81 6.66 -14.17
C LEU A 127 -5.31 5.30 -14.68
N TRP A 128 -6.21 4.45 -15.19
CA TRP A 128 -5.86 3.16 -15.75
C TRP A 128 -4.87 3.30 -16.90
N ASP A 129 -5.15 4.17 -17.88
CA ASP A 129 -4.28 4.41 -19.04
C ASP A 129 -2.94 5.02 -18.61
N ALA A 130 -2.92 5.88 -17.61
CA ALA A 130 -1.67 6.43 -17.08
C ALA A 130 -0.75 5.33 -16.49
N ILE A 131 -1.32 4.25 -15.95
CA ILE A 131 -0.57 3.16 -15.30
C ILE A 131 -0.32 1.99 -16.25
N ASN A 132 -1.31 1.63 -17.06
CA ASN A 132 -1.34 0.39 -17.83
C ASN A 132 -1.43 0.60 -19.34
N GLY A 133 -1.56 1.84 -19.83
CA GLY A 133 -1.85 2.15 -21.22
C GLY A 133 -0.91 1.50 -22.24
N ASP A 134 0.37 1.37 -21.90
CA ASP A 134 1.37 0.71 -22.76
C ASP A 134 1.11 -0.79 -22.97
N ARG A 135 0.44 -1.46 -22.03
CA ARG A 135 0.25 -2.93 -22.04
C ARG A 135 -1.19 -3.34 -22.26
N ALA A 136 -2.12 -2.59 -21.72
CA ALA A 136 -3.54 -2.91 -21.70
C ALA A 136 -4.38 -1.62 -21.65
N PRO A 137 -4.40 -0.82 -22.73
CA PRO A 137 -5.14 0.42 -22.75
C PRO A 137 -6.64 0.17 -22.58
N VAL A 138 -7.36 1.16 -22.04
CA VAL A 138 -8.82 1.10 -21.85
C VAL A 138 -9.54 0.75 -23.15
N GLU A 139 -9.06 1.27 -24.30
CA GLU A 139 -9.65 0.99 -25.62
C GLU A 139 -9.64 -0.50 -25.97
N SER A 140 -8.63 -1.25 -25.54
CA SER A 140 -8.52 -2.70 -25.75
C SER A 140 -9.53 -3.50 -24.95
N ASN A 141 -10.19 -2.87 -23.97
CA ASN A 141 -11.16 -3.47 -23.07
C ASN A 141 -10.70 -4.82 -22.49
N PRO A 142 -9.55 -4.84 -21.81
CA PRO A 142 -8.96 -6.09 -21.35
C PRO A 142 -9.84 -6.80 -20.31
N TRP A 143 -9.64 -8.11 -20.16
CA TRP A 143 -10.17 -8.84 -19.02
C TRP A 143 -9.39 -8.48 -17.76
N VAL A 144 -10.09 -8.21 -16.68
CA VAL A 144 -9.52 -7.86 -15.37
C VAL A 144 -10.09 -8.73 -14.25
N TRP A 145 -9.30 -8.94 -13.22
CA TRP A 145 -9.79 -9.49 -11.96
C TRP A 145 -10.36 -8.35 -11.12
N VAL A 146 -11.62 -8.47 -10.77
CA VAL A 146 -12.27 -7.59 -9.79
C VAL A 146 -12.24 -8.30 -8.45
N VAL A 147 -11.60 -7.68 -7.47
CA VAL A 147 -11.45 -8.22 -6.11
C VAL A 147 -12.15 -7.28 -5.14
N GLU A 148 -13.25 -7.74 -4.59
CA GLU A 148 -13.93 -7.02 -3.52
C GLU A 148 -13.38 -7.47 -2.18
N PHE A 149 -13.22 -6.53 -1.28
CA PHE A 149 -12.71 -6.79 0.06
C PHE A 149 -13.30 -5.82 1.07
N GLN A 150 -13.28 -6.23 2.32
CA GLN A 150 -13.62 -5.39 3.45
C GLN A 150 -12.50 -5.42 4.47
N ARG A 151 -12.45 -4.41 5.33
CA ARG A 151 -11.50 -4.42 6.43
C ARG A 151 -11.86 -5.53 7.41
N ALA A 152 -10.90 -6.38 7.76
CA ALA A 152 -11.11 -7.39 8.78
C ALA A 152 -11.34 -6.71 10.13
N ASP A 153 -12.47 -7.01 10.76
CA ASP A 153 -12.79 -6.51 12.11
C ASP A 153 -11.84 -7.18 13.10
N GLY A 154 -10.90 -6.42 13.66
CA GLY A 154 -9.96 -6.89 14.67
C GLY A 154 -8.48 -6.68 14.37
N GLY A 155 -8.10 -6.00 13.31
CA GLY A 155 -6.72 -5.68 12.94
C GLY A 155 -6.08 -4.53 13.75
N ALA A 156 -6.36 -4.44 15.04
CA ALA A 156 -5.61 -3.66 16.00
C ALA A 156 -5.50 -4.51 17.28
N LYS A 157 -4.62 -5.51 17.25
CA LYS A 157 -4.16 -6.18 18.47
C LYS A 157 -2.72 -5.84 18.69
#